data_4685c92b2d40e10ebb9513dd67a06e2d
#
_entry.id   4685c92b2d40e10ebb9513dd67a06e2d
#
_cell.length_a   1.000
_cell.length_b   1.000
_cell.length_c   1.000
_cell.angle_alpha   90.00
_cell.angle_beta   90.00
_cell.angle_gamma   90.00
#
_symmetry.space_group_name_H-M   'P 1'
#
loop_
_entity.id
_entity.type
_entity.pdbx_description
1 polymer ?
#
loop_
_entity_poly.entity_id
_entity_poly.type
_entity_poly.pdbx_seq_one_letter_code
_entity_poly.pdbx_strand_id
1 'polypeptide(L)'
;HDVYVTLGDEYGLRVFTNIARSETQHQSAVARLLDKYGIKNPTLGDKVGVFDDPKLQKLYDDLVAKGMLSLQDALEVGVLVEETDIADLKEVIAGNEPAAVDRVLTNLLNASYKHLAAFERQLN
;
A
#
# COMPACT_ATOMS: atom_id res chain seq x y z
N HIS A 1 -0.34 0.49 3.35
CA HIS A 1 0.53 0.19 4.52
C HIS A 1 -0.28 0.08 5.81
N ASP A 2 -1.05 1.11 6.15
CA ASP A 2 -1.76 1.16 7.43
C ASP A 2 -2.79 0.03 7.59
N VAL A 3 -3.49 -0.33 6.52
CA VAL A 3 -4.42 -1.47 6.50
C VAL A 3 -3.66 -2.76 6.86
N TYR A 4 -2.48 -2.97 6.28
CA TYR A 4 -1.69 -4.18 6.52
C TYR A 4 -1.13 -4.23 7.94
N VAL A 5 -0.71 -3.10 8.50
CA VAL A 5 -0.27 -3.05 9.90
C VAL A 5 -1.42 -3.44 10.83
N THR A 6 -2.59 -2.87 10.61
CA THR A 6 -3.77 -3.14 11.45
C THR A 6 -4.21 -4.59 11.34
N LEU A 7 -4.33 -5.13 10.13
CA LEU A 7 -4.75 -6.52 9.94
C LEU A 7 -3.66 -7.51 10.35
N GLY A 8 -2.39 -7.14 10.19
CA GLY A 8 -1.27 -7.95 10.69
C GLY A 8 -1.28 -8.08 12.21
N ASP A 9 -1.59 -6.99 12.91
CA ASP A 9 -1.72 -7.01 14.37
C ASP A 9 -2.89 -7.89 14.81
N GLU A 10 -4.02 -7.82 14.09
CA GLU A 10 -5.22 -8.61 14.44
C GLU A 10 -5.01 -10.11 14.22
N TYR A 11 -4.44 -10.51 13.09
CA TYR A 11 -4.36 -11.92 12.73
C TYR A 11 -2.99 -12.55 12.93
N GLY A 12 -1.94 -11.75 13.14
CA GLY A 12 -0.57 -12.24 13.32
C GLY A 12 -0.01 -12.98 12.10
N LEU A 13 -0.58 -12.79 10.94
CA LEU A 13 -0.18 -13.51 9.73
C LEU A 13 1.00 -12.82 9.06
N ARG A 14 2.07 -13.60 8.79
CA ARG A 14 3.32 -13.07 8.25
C ARG A 14 3.16 -12.32 6.93
N VAL A 15 2.19 -12.71 6.09
CA VAL A 15 1.98 -12.04 4.80
C VAL A 15 1.71 -10.55 5.02
N PHE A 16 0.89 -10.19 6.00
CA PHE A 16 0.60 -8.78 6.30
C PHE A 16 1.83 -8.05 6.83
N THR A 17 2.56 -8.64 7.77
CA THR A 17 3.73 -7.97 8.37
C THR A 17 4.88 -7.84 7.38
N ASN A 18 5.12 -8.84 6.55
CA ASN A 18 6.17 -8.80 5.53
C ASN A 18 5.85 -7.75 4.45
N ILE A 19 4.60 -7.68 4.01
CA ILE A 19 4.17 -6.70 3.02
C ILE A 19 4.19 -5.29 3.62
N ALA A 20 3.74 -5.13 4.87
CA ALA A 20 3.82 -3.83 5.55
C ALA A 20 5.27 -3.33 5.64
N ARG A 21 6.22 -4.22 5.90
CA ARG A 21 7.65 -3.86 5.90
C ARG A 21 8.12 -3.42 4.52
N SER A 22 7.72 -4.13 3.48
CA SER A 22 8.02 -3.75 2.09
C SER A 22 7.45 -2.38 1.76
N GLU A 23 6.21 -2.12 2.16
CA GLU A 23 5.56 -0.82 1.95
C GLU A 23 6.31 0.31 2.67
N THR A 24 6.83 0.06 3.88
CA THR A 24 7.65 1.04 4.60
C THR A 24 8.90 1.41 3.81
N GLN A 25 9.57 0.42 3.21
CA GLN A 25 10.74 0.67 2.36
C GLN A 25 10.37 1.48 1.12
N HIS A 26 9.23 1.18 0.50
CA HIS A 26 8.72 1.92 -0.66
C HIS A 26 8.35 3.36 -0.30
N GLN A 27 7.71 3.56 0.85
CA GLN A 27 7.41 4.91 1.34
C GLN A 27 8.67 5.73 1.54
N SER A 28 9.74 5.12 2.06
CA SER A 28 11.03 5.78 2.22
C SER A 28 11.63 6.19 0.87
N ALA A 29 11.53 5.33 -0.13
CA ALA A 29 12.01 5.64 -1.49
C ALA A 29 11.22 6.78 -2.11
N VAL A 30 9.89 6.78 -1.96
CA VAL A 30 9.03 7.86 -2.44
C VAL A 30 9.33 9.17 -1.72
N ALA A 31 9.50 9.11 -0.38
CA ALA A 31 9.84 10.29 0.42
C ALA A 31 11.14 10.94 -0.05
N ARG A 32 12.19 10.14 -0.33
CA ARG A 32 13.45 10.64 -0.87
C ARG A 32 13.26 11.30 -2.24
N LEU A 33 12.41 10.72 -3.07
CA LEU A 33 12.10 11.25 -4.38
C LEU A 33 11.37 12.59 -4.29
N LEU A 34 10.37 12.70 -3.41
CA LEU A 34 9.64 13.94 -3.16
C LEU A 34 10.58 15.03 -2.64
N ASP A 35 11.47 14.69 -1.72
CA ASP A 35 12.46 15.60 -1.18
C ASP A 35 13.41 16.12 -2.26
N LYS A 36 13.87 15.25 -3.14
CA LYS A 36 14.74 15.61 -4.28
C LYS A 36 14.09 16.65 -5.18
N TYR A 37 12.79 16.57 -5.38
CA TYR A 37 12.04 17.51 -6.24
C TYR A 37 11.41 18.66 -5.44
N GLY A 38 11.68 18.77 -4.14
CA GLY A 38 11.18 19.83 -3.30
C GLY A 38 9.69 19.76 -3.00
N ILE A 39 9.10 18.57 -3.10
CA ILE A 39 7.68 18.36 -2.84
C ILE A 39 7.49 17.86 -1.41
N LYS A 40 6.56 18.51 -0.68
CA LYS A 40 6.25 18.10 0.69
C LYS A 40 5.59 16.72 0.70
N ASN A 41 6.07 15.83 1.59
CA ASN A 41 5.45 14.53 1.79
C ASN A 41 4.19 14.68 2.66
N PRO A 42 3.00 14.42 2.12
CA PRO A 42 1.74 14.63 2.86
C PRO A 42 1.50 13.62 3.98
N THR A 43 2.24 12.51 4.00
CA THR A 43 2.07 11.46 5.02
C THR A 43 3.08 11.55 6.16
N LEU A 44 4.00 12.53 6.11
CA LEU A 44 5.05 12.67 7.12
C LEU A 44 4.45 13.01 8.49
N GLY A 45 4.74 12.15 9.48
CA GLY A 45 4.28 12.36 10.84
C GLY A 45 2.90 11.80 11.16
N ASP A 46 2.22 11.21 10.20
CA ASP A 46 0.90 10.62 10.42
C ASP A 46 1.01 9.36 11.27
N LYS A 47 0.02 9.16 12.14
CA LYS A 47 -0.14 7.93 12.92
C LYS A 47 -0.85 6.88 12.07
N VAL A 48 -0.59 5.59 12.36
CA VAL A 48 -1.27 4.48 11.68
C VAL A 48 -2.79 4.62 11.83
N GLY A 49 -3.49 4.59 10.70
CA GLY A 49 -4.96 4.65 10.66
C GLY A 49 -5.54 6.05 10.80
N VAL A 50 -4.70 7.09 10.84
CA VAL A 50 -5.15 8.49 10.93
C VAL A 50 -4.73 9.23 9.66
N PHE A 51 -5.70 9.75 8.94
CA PHE A 51 -5.48 10.47 7.67
C PHE A 51 -6.13 11.85 7.72
N ASP A 52 -5.45 12.85 7.17
CA ASP A 52 -6.00 14.20 7.03
C ASP A 52 -7.10 14.27 5.97
N ASP A 53 -6.99 13.46 4.90
CA ASP A 53 -7.99 13.40 3.84
C ASP A 53 -9.18 12.55 4.29
N PRO A 54 -10.41 13.12 4.36
CA PRO A 54 -11.59 12.35 4.79
C PRO A 54 -11.90 11.15 3.90
N LYS A 55 -11.58 11.20 2.60
CA LYS A 55 -11.80 10.09 1.67
C LYS A 55 -10.85 8.93 1.98
N LEU A 56 -9.58 9.22 2.29
CA LEU A 56 -8.62 8.20 2.68
C LEU A 56 -8.97 7.60 4.03
N GLN A 57 -9.43 8.42 4.98
CA GLN A 57 -9.87 7.92 6.28
C GLN A 57 -11.03 6.96 6.14
N LYS A 58 -12.04 7.32 5.31
CA LYS A 58 -13.19 6.46 5.06
C LYS A 58 -12.77 5.14 4.38
N LEU A 59 -11.89 5.22 3.40
CA LEU A 59 -11.39 4.04 2.71
C LEU A 59 -10.66 3.10 3.67
N TYR A 60 -9.79 3.64 4.51
CA TYR A 60 -9.11 2.86 5.54
C TYR A 60 -10.11 2.20 6.48
N ASP A 61 -11.06 2.97 7.01
CA ASP A 61 -12.08 2.47 7.95
C ASP A 61 -12.91 1.35 7.31
N ASP A 62 -13.33 1.51 6.07
CA ASP A 62 -14.14 0.51 5.35
C ASP A 62 -13.34 -0.78 5.10
N LEU A 63 -12.09 -0.66 4.68
CA LEU A 63 -11.23 -1.81 4.41
C LEU A 63 -10.90 -2.58 5.68
N VAL A 64 -10.62 -1.89 6.77
CA VAL A 64 -10.35 -2.52 8.07
C VAL A 64 -11.62 -3.20 8.60
N ALA A 65 -12.78 -2.55 8.48
CA ALA A 65 -14.06 -3.15 8.89
C ALA A 65 -14.31 -4.47 8.16
N LYS A 66 -14.08 -4.51 6.83
CA LYS A 66 -14.21 -5.76 6.07
C LYS A 66 -13.18 -6.79 6.53
N GLY A 67 -11.92 -6.39 6.70
CA GLY A 67 -10.84 -7.29 7.09
C GLY A 67 -11.01 -7.89 8.49
N MET A 68 -11.70 -7.19 9.38
CA MET A 68 -11.96 -7.67 10.74
C MET A 68 -13.04 -8.75 10.81
N LEU A 69 -13.81 -8.98 9.74
CA LEU A 69 -14.85 -10.00 9.72
C LEU A 69 -14.30 -11.43 9.77
N SER A 70 -13.20 -11.69 9.08
CA SER A 70 -12.54 -12.99 9.06
C SER A 70 -11.16 -12.87 8.45
N LEU A 71 -10.32 -13.90 8.63
CA LEU A 71 -9.01 -13.97 7.98
C LEU A 71 -9.15 -14.00 6.45
N GLN A 72 -10.15 -14.73 5.93
CA GLN A 72 -10.41 -14.75 4.48
C GLN A 72 -10.74 -13.35 3.97
N ASP A 73 -11.61 -12.62 4.66
CA ASP A 73 -11.94 -11.24 4.30
C ASP A 73 -10.73 -10.34 4.35
N ALA A 74 -9.85 -10.52 5.33
CA ALA A 74 -8.60 -9.75 5.44
C ALA A 74 -7.70 -10.00 4.23
N LEU A 75 -7.57 -11.24 3.79
CA LEU A 75 -6.79 -11.59 2.59
C LEU A 75 -7.42 -11.01 1.33
N GLU A 76 -8.74 -11.02 1.23
CA GLU A 76 -9.46 -10.39 0.11
C GLU A 76 -9.25 -8.88 0.08
N VAL A 77 -9.18 -8.24 1.25
CA VAL A 77 -8.82 -6.81 1.35
C VAL A 77 -7.41 -6.58 0.80
N GLY A 78 -6.47 -7.47 1.12
CA GLY A 78 -5.12 -7.40 0.55
C GLY A 78 -5.13 -7.42 -0.97
N VAL A 79 -5.89 -8.35 -1.57
CA VAL A 79 -6.05 -8.44 -3.02
C VAL A 79 -6.62 -7.13 -3.59
N LEU A 80 -7.67 -6.60 -2.97
CA LEU A 80 -8.31 -5.36 -3.42
C LEU A 80 -7.36 -4.17 -3.37
N VAL A 81 -6.61 -4.03 -2.28
CA VAL A 81 -5.64 -2.94 -2.11
C VAL A 81 -4.56 -3.02 -3.19
N GLU A 82 -4.00 -4.21 -3.43
CA GLU A 82 -2.95 -4.38 -4.44
C GLU A 82 -3.46 -4.16 -5.86
N GLU A 83 -4.66 -4.62 -6.19
CA GLU A 83 -5.26 -4.37 -7.51
C GLU A 83 -5.47 -2.87 -7.74
N THR A 84 -5.89 -2.13 -6.72
CA THR A 84 -6.07 -0.69 -6.79
C THR A 84 -4.72 0.01 -6.98
N ASP A 85 -3.70 -0.38 -6.22
CA ASP A 85 -2.35 0.18 -6.33
C ASP A 85 -1.77 -0.06 -7.72
N ILE A 86 -1.94 -1.26 -8.26
CA ILE A 86 -1.47 -1.62 -9.60
C ILE A 86 -2.12 -0.72 -10.65
N ALA A 87 -3.44 -0.54 -10.59
CA ALA A 87 -4.17 0.31 -11.54
C ALA A 87 -3.68 1.76 -11.47
N ASP A 88 -3.53 2.29 -10.26
CA ASP A 88 -3.09 3.66 -10.03
C ASP A 88 -1.65 3.88 -10.51
N LEU A 89 -0.74 2.94 -10.21
CA LEU A 89 0.66 3.04 -10.64
C LEU A 89 0.80 2.99 -12.15
N LYS A 90 0.04 2.13 -12.82
CA LYS A 90 0.04 2.05 -14.29
C LYS A 90 -0.41 3.36 -14.92
N GLU A 91 -1.42 4.00 -14.34
CA GLU A 91 -1.93 5.27 -14.83
C GLU A 91 -0.87 6.37 -14.70
N VAL A 92 -0.19 6.45 -13.55
CA VAL A 92 0.85 7.46 -13.32
C VAL A 92 2.04 7.23 -14.25
N ILE A 93 2.50 5.98 -14.41
CA ILE A 93 3.63 5.64 -15.30
C ILE A 93 3.32 6.04 -16.74
N ALA A 94 2.07 5.88 -17.20
CA ALA A 94 1.66 6.26 -18.54
C ALA A 94 1.70 7.78 -18.79
N GLY A 95 1.87 8.59 -17.74
CA GLY A 95 1.86 10.05 -17.80
C GLY A 95 3.19 10.71 -18.17
N ASN A 96 4.20 9.96 -18.63
CA ASN A 96 5.51 10.50 -19.08
C ASN A 96 6.29 11.23 -17.98
N GLU A 97 6.42 10.60 -16.83
CA GLU A 97 7.18 11.12 -15.70
C GLU A 97 8.70 11.10 -15.98
N PRO A 98 9.52 11.91 -15.27
CA PRO A 98 10.97 11.81 -15.37
C PRO A 98 11.50 10.41 -15.12
N ALA A 99 12.61 10.03 -15.77
CA ALA A 99 13.15 8.67 -15.72
C ALA A 99 13.40 8.16 -14.30
N ALA A 100 13.85 9.02 -13.38
CA ALA A 100 14.08 8.63 -11.98
C ALA A 100 12.76 8.29 -11.27
N VAL A 101 11.69 9.02 -11.57
CA VAL A 101 10.35 8.77 -11.05
C VAL A 101 9.80 7.47 -11.61
N ASP A 102 9.90 7.27 -12.94
CA ASP A 102 9.46 6.03 -13.59
C ASP A 102 10.13 4.80 -13.00
N ARG A 103 11.41 4.89 -12.68
CA ARG A 103 12.15 3.76 -12.08
C ARG A 103 11.56 3.38 -10.73
N VAL A 104 11.31 4.35 -9.87
CA VAL A 104 10.72 4.12 -8.55
C VAL A 104 9.31 3.55 -8.70
N LEU A 105 8.48 4.15 -9.56
CA LEU A 105 7.11 3.70 -9.78
C LEU A 105 7.05 2.28 -10.36
N THR A 106 7.97 1.94 -11.27
CA THR A 106 8.06 0.59 -11.84
C THR A 106 8.46 -0.43 -10.77
N ASN A 107 9.38 -0.08 -9.88
CA ASN A 107 9.74 -0.95 -8.75
C ASN A 107 8.55 -1.16 -7.82
N LEU A 108 7.77 -0.12 -7.54
CA LEU A 108 6.55 -0.21 -6.74
C LEU A 108 5.52 -1.12 -7.41
N LEU A 109 5.34 -0.96 -8.72
CA LEU A 109 4.40 -1.78 -9.50
C LEU A 109 4.78 -3.26 -9.44
N ASN A 110 6.06 -3.58 -9.64
CA ASN A 110 6.55 -4.95 -9.57
C ASN A 110 6.35 -5.55 -8.17
N ALA A 111 6.57 -4.75 -7.13
CA ALA A 111 6.32 -5.18 -5.75
C ALA A 111 4.84 -5.45 -5.52
N SER A 112 3.95 -4.59 -6.03
CA SER A 112 2.50 -4.78 -5.89
C SER A 112 2.03 -6.08 -6.57
N TYR A 113 2.58 -6.43 -7.72
CA TYR A 113 2.28 -7.73 -8.35
C TYR A 113 2.72 -8.90 -7.46
N LYS A 114 3.88 -8.81 -6.82
CA LYS A 114 4.36 -9.85 -5.89
C LYS A 114 3.46 -9.95 -4.66
N HIS A 115 3.04 -8.82 -4.12
CA HIS A 115 2.12 -8.77 -2.97
C HIS A 115 0.77 -9.39 -3.32
N LEU A 116 0.23 -9.05 -4.49
CA LEU A 116 -1.03 -9.63 -4.98
C LEU A 116 -0.92 -11.15 -5.06
N ALA A 117 0.14 -11.65 -5.67
CA ALA A 117 0.37 -13.10 -5.79
C ALA A 117 0.48 -13.76 -4.42
N ALA A 118 1.10 -13.10 -3.43
CA ALA A 118 1.22 -13.63 -2.08
C ALA A 118 -0.15 -13.76 -1.40
N PHE A 119 -1.03 -12.76 -1.54
CA PHE A 119 -2.38 -12.83 -1.00
C PHE A 119 -3.21 -13.91 -1.69
N GLU A 120 -3.11 -14.00 -3.00
CA GLU A 120 -3.84 -15.02 -3.76
C GLU A 120 -3.43 -16.44 -3.36
N ARG A 121 -2.14 -16.67 -3.11
CA ARG A 121 -1.67 -17.98 -2.63
C ARG A 121 -2.24 -18.33 -1.26
N GLN A 122 -2.44 -17.35 -0.38
CA GLN A 122 -3.03 -17.58 0.93
C GLN A 122 -4.53 -17.91 0.85
N LEU A 123 -5.21 -17.41 -0.18
CA LEU A 123 -6.64 -17.68 -0.39
C LEU A 123 -6.91 -19.06 -1.01
N ASN A 124 -5.93 -19.64 -1.70
CA ASN A 124 -6.08 -20.95 -2.36
C ASN A 124 -5.80 -22.12 -1.43
#